data_ce6b0d7dd3431cff38db49e49b0aac46
#
_entry.id   ce6b0d7dd3431cff38db49e49b0aac46
#
_cell.length_a   1.000
_cell.length_b   1.000
_cell.length_c   1.000
_cell.angle_alpha   90.00
_cell.angle_beta   90.00
_cell.angle_gamma   90.00
#
_symmetry.space_group_name_H-M   'P 1'
#
loop_
_entity.id
_entity.type
_entity.pdbx_description
1 polymer ?
#
loop_
_entity_poly.entity_id
_entity_poly.type
_entity_poly.pdbx_seq_one_letter_code
_entity_poly.pdbx_strand_id
1 'polypeptide(L)'
;MKYAILPVTPFQQNCSFLKCDTTDKVAIVDPGGDLEKILEALQQVGGTPEKILVTHAHLDHIGAVAELAEKLDLPIEGPHTDDQFWIDMLPQQAQMMGFPPSRPFTPNRWLEEGDTVTVGDTRLQVRHCPGHTPGHVVFYQPESKLVVVGDVLFNGSIGRTDFPKGDFDTLVQAIKDKLLTLDDDVSFIPGHGPMSTIGHERANNPFVSGKHG
;
A
#
# COMPACT_ATOMS: atom_id res chain seq x y z
N MET A 1 8.81 -9.30 12.04
CA MET A 1 7.98 -8.08 11.99
C MET A 1 6.55 -8.44 12.32
N LYS A 2 5.87 -7.66 13.18
CA LYS A 2 4.43 -7.78 13.44
C LYS A 2 3.65 -6.82 12.55
N TYR A 3 2.39 -7.14 12.31
CA TYR A 3 1.49 -6.24 11.59
C TYR A 3 0.09 -6.23 12.21
N ALA A 4 -0.65 -5.16 11.95
CA ALA A 4 -2.08 -5.05 12.20
C ALA A 4 -2.75 -4.38 10.99
N ILE A 5 -4.00 -4.69 10.75
CA ILE A 5 -4.78 -4.17 9.63
C ILE A 5 -6.04 -3.51 10.20
N LEU A 6 -6.31 -2.29 9.75
CA LEU A 6 -7.50 -1.53 10.10
C LEU A 6 -8.23 -1.14 8.82
N PRO A 7 -9.40 -1.71 8.54
CA PRO A 7 -10.23 -1.21 7.45
C PRO A 7 -10.72 0.21 7.76
N VAL A 8 -10.43 1.14 6.86
CA VAL A 8 -10.81 2.55 6.95
C VAL A 8 -11.62 2.96 5.74
N THR A 9 -12.27 4.12 5.81
CA THR A 9 -13.13 4.69 4.77
C THR A 9 -14.37 3.85 4.45
N PRO A 10 -15.37 4.41 3.74
CA PRO A 10 -16.49 3.63 3.21
C PRO A 10 -16.07 2.51 2.25
N PHE A 11 -14.87 2.61 1.66
CA PHE A 11 -14.33 1.60 0.75
C PHE A 11 -13.65 0.43 1.46
N GLN A 12 -13.57 0.45 2.81
CA GLN A 12 -12.94 -0.61 3.62
C GLN A 12 -11.49 -0.87 3.18
N GLN A 13 -10.76 0.23 2.91
CA GLN A 13 -9.34 0.14 2.57
C GLN A 13 -8.53 -0.30 3.80
N ASN A 14 -7.57 -1.20 3.60
CA ASN A 14 -6.73 -1.77 4.64
C ASN A 14 -5.55 -0.87 5.00
N CYS A 15 -5.76 0.11 5.87
CA CYS A 15 -4.63 0.81 6.50
C CYS A 15 -3.85 -0.19 7.37
N SER A 16 -2.54 -0.31 7.16
CA SER A 16 -1.73 -1.31 7.83
C SER A 16 -0.68 -0.68 8.75
N PHE A 17 -0.41 -1.35 9.87
CA PHE A 17 0.64 -0.98 10.80
C PHE A 17 1.73 -2.04 10.75
N LEU A 18 2.94 -1.67 10.41
CA LEU A 18 4.10 -2.56 10.38
C LEU A 18 5.02 -2.22 11.55
N LYS A 19 5.17 -3.17 12.48
CA LYS A 19 5.93 -2.96 13.72
C LYS A 19 7.20 -3.80 13.73
N CYS A 20 8.33 -3.14 13.94
CA CYS A 20 9.63 -3.78 14.15
C CYS A 20 9.65 -4.49 15.51
N ASP A 21 10.06 -5.76 15.53
CA ASP A 21 10.09 -6.57 16.77
C ASP A 21 11.19 -6.14 17.76
N THR A 22 12.26 -5.54 17.25
CA THR A 22 13.45 -5.19 18.05
C THR A 22 13.42 -3.78 18.59
N THR A 23 12.86 -2.83 17.84
CA THR A 23 12.90 -1.39 18.18
C THR A 23 11.56 -0.80 18.57
N ASP A 24 10.48 -1.58 18.45
CA ASP A 24 9.10 -1.12 18.61
C ASP A 24 8.69 0.06 17.68
N LYS A 25 9.49 0.36 16.65
CA LYS A 25 9.14 1.36 15.65
C LYS A 25 7.99 0.87 14.77
N VAL A 26 7.10 1.78 14.39
CA VAL A 26 5.91 1.49 13.61
C VAL A 26 5.86 2.36 12.35
N ALA A 27 5.68 1.75 11.20
CA ALA A 27 5.26 2.43 9.99
C ALA A 27 3.74 2.27 9.80
N ILE A 28 3.09 3.34 9.36
CA ILE A 28 1.67 3.35 9.00
C ILE A 28 1.61 3.34 7.47
N VAL A 29 0.98 2.33 6.90
CA VAL A 29 0.89 2.15 5.44
C VAL A 29 -0.51 2.52 4.99
N ASP A 30 -0.59 3.41 3.99
CA ASP A 30 -1.81 3.85 3.34
C ASP A 30 -2.91 4.33 4.32
N PRO A 31 -2.69 5.41 5.09
CA PRO A 31 -3.73 5.99 5.93
C PRO A 31 -4.76 6.74 5.07
N GLY A 32 -5.75 6.00 4.55
CA GLY A 32 -6.69 6.49 3.55
C GLY A 32 -7.79 7.41 4.09
N GLY A 33 -8.08 7.35 5.38
CA GLY A 33 -9.14 8.14 6.01
C GLY A 33 -9.37 7.75 7.46
N ASP A 34 -10.48 8.21 8.05
CA ASP A 34 -10.85 7.86 9.44
C ASP A 34 -9.73 8.13 10.46
N LEU A 35 -9.09 9.31 10.40
CA LEU A 35 -7.88 9.66 11.16
C LEU A 35 -7.95 9.25 12.64
N GLU A 36 -9.06 9.54 13.32
CA GLU A 36 -9.20 9.24 14.75
C GLU A 36 -9.17 7.72 15.02
N LYS A 37 -9.77 6.91 14.14
CA LYS A 37 -9.67 5.45 14.24
C LYS A 37 -8.23 4.96 14.04
N ILE A 38 -7.48 5.58 13.12
CA ILE A 38 -6.06 5.25 12.91
C ILE A 38 -5.24 5.57 14.16
N LEU A 39 -5.48 6.72 14.81
CA LEU A 39 -4.80 7.11 16.04
C LEU A 39 -5.12 6.16 17.21
N GLU A 40 -6.38 5.77 17.37
CA GLU A 40 -6.80 4.77 18.37
C GLU A 40 -6.16 3.41 18.12
N ALA A 41 -6.14 2.94 16.86
CA ALA A 41 -5.50 1.69 16.49
C ALA A 41 -3.99 1.72 16.74
N LEU A 42 -3.33 2.85 16.42
CA LEU A 42 -1.90 3.04 16.70
C LEU A 42 -1.58 2.91 18.20
N GLN A 43 -2.45 3.44 19.08
CA GLN A 43 -2.30 3.27 20.53
C GLN A 43 -2.43 1.80 20.94
N GLN A 44 -3.34 1.03 20.33
CA GLN A 44 -3.51 -0.40 20.60
C GLN A 44 -2.35 -1.25 20.08
N VAL A 45 -1.82 -0.94 18.89
CA VAL A 45 -0.62 -1.58 18.34
C VAL A 45 0.59 -1.33 19.25
N GLY A 46 0.62 -0.15 19.87
CA GLY A 46 1.72 0.29 20.71
C GLY A 46 3.02 0.47 19.91
N GLY A 47 4.02 0.99 20.56
CA GLY A 47 5.30 1.34 19.92
C GLY A 47 5.36 2.81 19.53
N THR A 48 6.41 3.18 18.81
CA THR A 48 6.68 4.56 18.40
C THR A 48 6.46 4.71 16.91
N PRO A 49 5.51 5.53 16.44
CA PRO A 49 5.37 5.81 15.02
C PRO A 49 6.65 6.44 14.48
N GLU A 50 7.08 6.03 13.30
CA GLU A 50 8.35 6.46 12.70
C GLU A 50 8.16 7.11 11.34
N LYS A 51 7.21 6.62 10.54
CA LYS A 51 6.94 7.13 9.20
C LYS A 51 5.60 6.66 8.65
N ILE A 52 5.18 7.30 7.57
CA ILE A 52 4.09 6.87 6.73
C ILE A 52 4.69 6.28 5.44
N LEU A 53 4.21 5.12 5.03
CA LEU A 53 4.51 4.49 3.75
C LEU A 53 3.29 4.57 2.85
N VAL A 54 3.48 4.87 1.58
CA VAL A 54 2.39 4.98 0.60
C VAL A 54 2.66 4.02 -0.56
N THR A 55 1.69 3.13 -0.83
CA THR A 55 1.78 2.21 -1.97
C THR A 55 1.45 2.90 -3.28
N HIS A 56 0.38 3.67 -3.33
CA HIS A 56 -0.07 4.43 -4.49
C HIS A 56 -0.99 5.59 -4.07
N ALA A 57 -1.33 6.50 -4.98
CA ALA A 57 -1.93 7.77 -4.62
C ALA A 57 -3.44 7.89 -4.93
N HIS A 58 -4.23 6.82 -4.82
CA HIS A 58 -5.68 6.95 -4.81
C HIS A 58 -6.17 7.49 -3.47
N LEU A 59 -7.27 8.24 -3.51
CA LEU A 59 -7.82 8.96 -2.37
C LEU A 59 -8.01 8.10 -1.12
N ASP A 60 -8.54 6.91 -1.28
CA ASP A 60 -8.83 5.99 -0.18
C ASP A 60 -7.58 5.35 0.45
N HIS A 61 -6.40 5.54 -0.16
CA HIS A 61 -5.10 5.18 0.39
C HIS A 61 -4.34 6.36 0.99
N ILE A 62 -4.61 7.59 0.51
CA ILE A 62 -3.83 8.76 0.93
C ILE A 62 -4.65 9.90 1.54
N GLY A 63 -5.95 9.73 1.70
CA GLY A 63 -6.84 10.82 2.13
C GLY A 63 -6.49 11.44 3.48
N ALA A 64 -5.90 10.69 4.41
CA ALA A 64 -5.47 11.19 5.71
C ALA A 64 -3.95 11.38 5.85
N VAL A 65 -3.16 11.11 4.80
CA VAL A 65 -1.68 11.16 4.86
C VAL A 65 -1.18 12.52 5.33
N ALA A 66 -1.63 13.61 4.70
CA ALA A 66 -1.15 14.96 5.03
C ALA A 66 -1.46 15.34 6.47
N GLU A 67 -2.66 15.05 6.94
CA GLU A 67 -3.10 15.39 8.30
C GLU A 67 -2.40 14.54 9.35
N LEU A 68 -2.26 13.23 9.10
CA LEU A 68 -1.56 12.32 10.00
C LEU A 68 -0.07 12.66 10.11
N ALA A 69 0.59 12.95 8.97
CA ALA A 69 1.99 13.34 8.93
C ALA A 69 2.25 14.60 9.76
N GLU A 70 1.40 15.63 9.61
CA GLU A 70 1.51 16.85 10.37
C GLU A 70 1.23 16.65 11.88
N LYS A 71 0.19 15.86 12.20
CA LYS A 71 -0.21 15.62 13.60
C LYS A 71 0.84 14.84 14.41
N LEU A 72 1.57 13.94 13.76
CA LEU A 72 2.57 13.08 14.42
C LEU A 72 4.02 13.46 14.07
N ASP A 73 4.24 14.49 13.27
CA ASP A 73 5.55 14.91 12.76
C ASP A 73 6.31 13.75 12.10
N LEU A 74 5.65 13.06 11.16
CA LEU A 74 6.18 11.88 10.49
C LEU A 74 6.58 12.17 9.05
N PRO A 75 7.73 11.65 8.59
CA PRO A 75 8.08 11.65 7.18
C PRO A 75 7.17 10.71 6.38
N ILE A 76 6.96 11.05 5.10
CA ILE A 76 6.21 10.27 4.12
C ILE A 76 7.20 9.70 3.11
N GLU A 77 7.22 8.38 2.92
CA GLU A 77 7.98 7.71 1.88
C GLU A 77 7.05 6.97 0.91
N GLY A 78 7.24 7.18 -0.38
CA GLY A 78 6.40 6.68 -1.45
C GLY A 78 5.21 7.59 -1.80
N PRO A 79 4.51 7.25 -2.88
CA PRO A 79 4.77 6.17 -3.83
C PRO A 79 5.93 6.49 -4.81
N HIS A 80 5.91 5.93 -6.01
CA HIS A 80 6.78 6.38 -7.10
C HIS A 80 6.28 7.72 -7.65
N THR A 81 7.19 8.53 -8.18
CA THR A 81 6.89 9.90 -8.66
C THR A 81 5.84 9.96 -9.78
N ASP A 82 5.63 8.87 -10.50
CA ASP A 82 4.60 8.80 -11.54
C ASP A 82 3.17 8.96 -11.01
N ASP A 83 2.96 8.82 -9.69
CA ASP A 83 1.68 9.07 -9.03
C ASP A 83 1.50 10.53 -8.53
N GLN A 84 2.46 11.43 -8.77
CA GLN A 84 2.35 12.84 -8.36
C GLN A 84 1.03 13.47 -8.79
N PHE A 85 0.57 13.18 -10.02
CA PHE A 85 -0.66 13.78 -10.55
C PHE A 85 -1.91 13.35 -9.76
N TRP A 86 -1.93 12.14 -9.17
CA TRP A 86 -3.00 11.70 -8.29
C TRP A 86 -3.01 12.48 -6.97
N ILE A 87 -1.82 12.75 -6.40
CA ILE A 87 -1.69 13.58 -5.20
C ILE A 87 -2.19 15.01 -5.49
N ASP A 88 -1.81 15.57 -6.66
CA ASP A 88 -2.24 16.91 -7.06
C ASP A 88 -3.77 17.01 -7.25
N MET A 89 -4.40 15.91 -7.67
CA MET A 89 -5.84 15.80 -7.86
C MET A 89 -6.64 15.44 -6.59
N LEU A 90 -5.98 15.26 -5.45
CA LEU A 90 -6.62 14.78 -4.22
C LEU A 90 -7.85 15.60 -3.79
N PRO A 91 -7.83 16.95 -3.82
CA PRO A 91 -9.02 17.75 -3.48
C PRO A 91 -10.21 17.47 -4.42
N GLN A 92 -9.95 17.29 -5.71
CA GLN A 92 -10.98 16.98 -6.70
C GLN A 92 -11.54 15.56 -6.50
N GLN A 93 -10.68 14.57 -6.23
CA GLN A 93 -11.12 13.22 -5.92
C GLN A 93 -12.02 13.20 -4.68
N ALA A 94 -11.63 13.88 -3.60
CA ALA A 94 -12.40 13.97 -2.37
C ALA A 94 -13.80 14.58 -2.63
N GLN A 95 -13.86 15.67 -3.39
CA GLN A 95 -15.13 16.31 -3.75
C GLN A 95 -16.02 15.39 -4.58
N MET A 96 -15.47 14.73 -5.60
CA MET A 96 -16.22 13.86 -6.52
C MET A 96 -16.77 12.61 -5.82
N MET A 97 -16.03 12.07 -4.86
CA MET A 97 -16.37 10.84 -4.15
C MET A 97 -17.12 11.09 -2.83
N GLY A 98 -17.36 12.35 -2.45
CA GLY A 98 -18.05 12.70 -1.22
C GLY A 98 -17.24 12.40 0.05
N PHE A 99 -15.92 12.39 -0.07
CA PHE A 99 -15.00 12.24 1.06
C PHE A 99 -14.80 13.58 1.79
N PRO A 100 -14.32 13.52 3.05
CA PRO A 100 -13.83 14.71 3.72
C PRO A 100 -12.78 15.45 2.88
N PRO A 101 -12.65 16.78 3.00
CA PRO A 101 -11.62 17.53 2.30
C PRO A 101 -10.23 16.94 2.58
N SER A 102 -9.53 16.58 1.52
CA SER A 102 -8.17 16.09 1.59
C SER A 102 -7.24 17.02 0.82
N ARG A 103 -6.04 17.22 1.32
CA ARG A 103 -5.08 18.18 0.73
C ARG A 103 -3.88 17.45 0.15
N PRO A 104 -3.30 17.97 -0.96
CA PRO A 104 -2.07 17.44 -1.51
C PRO A 104 -0.92 17.52 -0.49
N PHE A 105 0.06 16.66 -0.69
CA PHE A 105 1.32 16.66 0.06
C PHE A 105 2.48 16.35 -0.89
N THR A 106 3.69 16.56 -0.41
CA THR A 106 4.89 16.13 -1.12
C THR A 106 5.58 15.08 -0.26
N PRO A 107 5.80 13.86 -0.74
CA PRO A 107 6.58 12.87 0.00
C PRO A 107 7.98 13.37 0.32
N ASN A 108 8.50 13.02 1.47
CA ASN A 108 9.89 13.28 1.84
C ASN A 108 10.85 12.45 0.97
N ARG A 109 10.36 11.31 0.48
CA ARG A 109 11.11 10.44 -0.45
C ARG A 109 10.15 9.76 -1.42
N TRP A 110 10.36 9.94 -2.70
CA TRP A 110 9.79 9.09 -3.76
C TRP A 110 10.54 7.77 -3.80
N LEU A 111 9.83 6.68 -4.13
CA LEU A 111 10.40 5.34 -4.13
C LEU A 111 10.50 4.79 -5.55
N GLU A 112 11.59 4.07 -5.79
CA GLU A 112 11.87 3.44 -7.07
C GLU A 112 12.09 1.93 -6.92
N GLU A 113 12.10 1.23 -8.06
CA GLU A 113 12.41 -0.21 -8.11
C GLU A 113 13.76 -0.51 -7.46
N GLY A 114 13.78 -1.46 -6.53
CA GLY A 114 14.99 -1.90 -5.85
C GLY A 114 15.40 -1.07 -4.64
N ASP A 115 14.66 0.00 -4.35
CA ASP A 115 14.85 0.74 -3.10
C ASP A 115 14.64 -0.13 -1.87
N THR A 116 15.17 0.33 -0.76
CA THR A 116 14.89 -0.23 0.57
C THR A 116 14.35 0.86 1.47
N VAL A 117 13.24 0.59 2.15
CA VAL A 117 12.74 1.38 3.28
C VAL A 117 12.95 0.61 4.57
N THR A 118 13.10 1.31 5.68
CA THR A 118 13.31 0.69 6.99
C THR A 118 12.20 1.06 7.95
N VAL A 119 11.84 0.14 8.82
CA VAL A 119 10.99 0.37 9.99
C VAL A 119 11.78 -0.12 11.20
N GLY A 120 12.36 0.81 11.95
CA GLY A 120 13.42 0.45 12.89
C GLY A 120 14.55 -0.30 12.19
N ASP A 121 14.89 -1.50 12.69
CA ASP A 121 15.93 -2.36 12.11
C ASP A 121 15.41 -3.26 10.96
N THR A 122 14.10 -3.30 10.75
CA THR A 122 13.49 -4.14 9.71
C THR A 122 13.59 -3.47 8.35
N ARG A 123 14.07 -4.21 7.35
CA ARG A 123 14.20 -3.74 5.97
C ARG A 123 13.07 -4.28 5.11
N LEU A 124 12.48 -3.41 4.31
CA LEU A 124 11.47 -3.73 3.30
C LEU A 124 12.04 -3.42 1.92
N GLN A 125 12.00 -4.39 1.03
CA GLN A 125 12.35 -4.21 -0.38
C GLN A 125 11.19 -3.52 -1.10
N VAL A 126 11.48 -2.49 -1.86
CA VAL A 126 10.50 -1.79 -2.70
C VAL A 126 10.51 -2.42 -4.09
N ARG A 127 9.35 -2.75 -4.62
CA ARG A 127 9.16 -3.17 -6.01
C ARG A 127 8.15 -2.25 -6.68
N HIS A 128 8.50 -1.71 -7.82
CA HIS A 128 7.60 -0.88 -8.63
C HIS A 128 6.66 -1.80 -9.43
N CYS A 129 5.36 -1.68 -9.20
CA CYS A 129 4.32 -2.55 -9.78
C CYS A 129 3.23 -1.69 -10.46
N PRO A 130 3.55 -1.02 -11.58
CA PRO A 130 2.60 -0.15 -12.28
C PRO A 130 1.47 -0.93 -12.92
N GLY A 131 0.38 -0.21 -13.26
CA GLY A 131 -0.76 -0.72 -14.03
C GLY A 131 -2.10 -0.42 -13.38
N HIS A 132 -2.28 -0.55 -12.07
CA HIS A 132 -3.41 0.02 -11.34
C HIS A 132 -3.27 1.55 -11.28
N THR A 133 -2.14 2.03 -10.80
CA THR A 133 -1.63 3.38 -11.05
C THR A 133 -0.22 3.28 -11.65
N PRO A 134 0.29 4.32 -12.32
CA PRO A 134 1.63 4.26 -12.89
C PRO A 134 2.75 4.28 -11.83
N GLY A 135 2.49 4.85 -10.65
CA GLY A 135 3.47 4.97 -9.57
C GLY A 135 3.32 3.96 -8.44
N HIS A 136 2.53 2.90 -8.62
CA HIS A 136 2.29 1.91 -7.57
C HIS A 136 3.57 1.17 -7.15
N VAL A 137 3.86 1.13 -5.84
CA VAL A 137 4.95 0.33 -5.25
C VAL A 137 4.41 -0.66 -4.23
N VAL A 138 5.14 -1.74 -4.00
CA VAL A 138 4.85 -2.75 -2.97
C VAL A 138 6.04 -2.88 -2.01
N PHE A 139 5.77 -3.31 -0.77
CA PHE A 139 6.77 -3.42 0.29
C PHE A 139 6.92 -4.88 0.70
N TYR A 140 8.04 -5.51 0.35
CA TYR A 140 8.32 -6.91 0.66
C TYR A 140 9.33 -7.06 1.80
N GLN A 141 8.96 -7.83 2.81
CA GLN A 141 9.81 -8.20 3.95
C GLN A 141 10.10 -9.72 3.90
N PRO A 142 11.33 -10.12 3.46
CA PRO A 142 11.66 -11.52 3.19
C PRO A 142 11.62 -12.42 4.43
N GLU A 143 12.18 -11.96 5.57
CA GLU A 143 12.32 -12.80 6.77
C GLU A 143 10.96 -13.15 7.41
N SER A 144 9.97 -12.25 7.30
CA SER A 144 8.59 -12.49 7.76
C SER A 144 7.69 -13.09 6.66
N LYS A 145 8.22 -13.25 5.44
CA LYS A 145 7.45 -13.71 4.27
C LYS A 145 6.16 -12.92 4.10
N LEU A 146 6.28 -11.59 4.15
CA LEU A 146 5.15 -10.68 4.08
C LEU A 146 5.37 -9.62 3.02
N VAL A 147 4.37 -9.36 2.19
CA VAL A 147 4.39 -8.24 1.25
C VAL A 147 3.11 -7.41 1.40
N VAL A 148 3.23 -6.09 1.46
CA VAL A 148 2.11 -5.15 1.37
C VAL A 148 1.97 -4.77 -0.09
N VAL A 149 0.87 -5.15 -0.72
CA VAL A 149 0.71 -5.05 -2.17
C VAL A 149 -0.22 -3.92 -2.63
N GLY A 150 -0.89 -3.22 -1.70
CA GLY A 150 -1.88 -2.22 -2.07
C GLY A 150 -2.90 -2.82 -3.05
N ASP A 151 -3.17 -2.12 -4.13
CA ASP A 151 -4.17 -2.49 -5.14
C ASP A 151 -3.57 -3.19 -6.37
N VAL A 152 -2.44 -3.89 -6.20
CA VAL A 152 -1.85 -4.71 -7.27
C VAL A 152 -2.53 -6.09 -7.35
N LEU A 153 -2.63 -6.79 -6.22
CA LEU A 153 -3.13 -8.17 -6.15
C LEU A 153 -4.11 -8.33 -4.99
N PHE A 154 -5.21 -9.00 -5.25
CA PHE A 154 -6.25 -9.34 -4.26
C PHE A 154 -6.46 -10.85 -4.17
N ASN A 155 -7.17 -11.29 -3.15
CA ASN A 155 -7.62 -12.68 -3.04
C ASN A 155 -8.60 -13.00 -4.19
N GLY A 156 -8.13 -13.74 -5.19
CA GLY A 156 -8.89 -14.12 -6.39
C GLY A 156 -9.12 -12.99 -7.41
N SER A 157 -8.46 -11.85 -7.28
CA SER A 157 -8.61 -10.72 -8.21
C SER A 157 -7.32 -9.89 -8.34
N ILE A 158 -7.37 -8.85 -9.15
CA ILE A 158 -6.31 -7.84 -9.30
C ILE A 158 -6.91 -6.44 -9.26
N GLY A 159 -6.08 -5.43 -9.12
CA GLY A 159 -6.49 -4.03 -9.18
C GLY A 159 -7.16 -3.69 -10.51
N ARG A 160 -8.14 -2.79 -10.47
CA ARG A 160 -8.75 -2.26 -11.69
C ARG A 160 -7.77 -1.36 -12.43
N THR A 161 -7.93 -1.27 -13.74
CA THR A 161 -6.98 -0.57 -14.63
C THR A 161 -7.65 0.46 -15.54
N ASP A 162 -8.90 0.77 -15.25
CA ASP A 162 -9.73 1.72 -16.03
C ASP A 162 -9.67 3.16 -15.52
N PHE A 163 -8.83 3.44 -14.54
CA PHE A 163 -8.50 4.79 -14.10
C PHE A 163 -7.46 5.46 -15.01
N PRO A 164 -7.34 6.81 -14.98
CA PRO A 164 -6.33 7.53 -15.75
C PRO A 164 -4.93 6.94 -15.59
N LYS A 165 -4.27 6.62 -16.70
CA LYS A 165 -2.95 5.96 -16.80
C LYS A 165 -2.90 4.53 -16.25
N GLY A 166 -4.05 3.90 -15.95
CA GLY A 166 -4.12 2.47 -15.68
C GLY A 166 -3.91 1.66 -16.96
N ASP A 167 -3.32 0.46 -16.84
CA ASP A 167 -3.06 -0.45 -17.96
C ASP A 167 -3.07 -1.89 -17.50
N PHE A 168 -3.96 -2.69 -18.10
CA PHE A 168 -4.17 -4.08 -17.68
C PHE A 168 -2.96 -4.97 -17.96
N ASP A 169 -2.38 -4.88 -19.14
CA ASP A 169 -1.26 -5.74 -19.54
C ASP A 169 -0.03 -5.43 -18.69
N THR A 170 0.20 -4.13 -18.41
CA THR A 170 1.26 -3.68 -17.51
C THR A 170 1.06 -4.24 -16.10
N LEU A 171 -0.15 -4.18 -15.55
CA LEU A 171 -0.43 -4.71 -14.21
C LEU A 171 -0.22 -6.21 -14.13
N VAL A 172 -0.75 -6.98 -15.09
CA VAL A 172 -0.58 -8.43 -15.15
C VAL A 172 0.90 -8.80 -15.26
N GLN A 173 1.65 -8.07 -16.09
CA GLN A 173 3.09 -8.31 -16.23
C GLN A 173 3.85 -7.99 -14.94
N ALA A 174 3.54 -6.87 -14.29
CA ALA A 174 4.15 -6.50 -13.01
C ALA A 174 3.87 -7.55 -11.92
N ILE A 175 2.63 -8.07 -11.83
CA ILE A 175 2.31 -9.16 -10.89
C ILE A 175 3.16 -10.40 -11.18
N LYS A 176 3.25 -10.83 -12.43
CA LYS A 176 4.03 -12.01 -12.82
C LYS A 176 5.52 -11.86 -12.50
N ASP A 177 6.11 -10.72 -12.84
CA ASP A 177 7.54 -10.49 -12.71
C ASP A 177 7.96 -10.15 -11.26
N LYS A 178 7.09 -9.48 -10.50
CA LYS A 178 7.45 -8.92 -9.21
C LYS A 178 6.85 -9.68 -8.02
N LEU A 179 5.67 -10.26 -8.15
CA LEU A 179 4.99 -10.94 -7.05
C LEU A 179 4.99 -12.46 -7.22
N LEU A 180 4.61 -12.98 -8.40
CA LEU A 180 4.56 -14.43 -8.60
C LEU A 180 5.94 -15.11 -8.67
N THR A 181 7.02 -14.37 -8.60
CA THR A 181 8.38 -14.88 -8.43
C THR A 181 8.77 -15.12 -6.97
N LEU A 182 7.96 -14.67 -6.02
CA LEU A 182 8.15 -14.92 -4.59
C LEU A 182 7.74 -16.36 -4.23
N ASP A 183 8.18 -16.85 -3.07
CA ASP A 183 7.84 -18.17 -2.58
C ASP A 183 6.32 -18.32 -2.33
N ASP A 184 5.81 -19.55 -2.45
CA ASP A 184 4.38 -19.85 -2.30
C ASP A 184 3.81 -19.49 -0.93
N ASP A 185 4.61 -19.57 0.12
CA ASP A 185 4.22 -19.29 1.50
C ASP A 185 4.33 -17.81 1.90
N VAL A 186 4.71 -16.94 0.95
CA VAL A 186 4.66 -15.49 1.18
C VAL A 186 3.20 -15.05 1.26
N SER A 187 2.83 -14.46 2.39
CA SER A 187 1.51 -13.84 2.60
C SER A 187 1.51 -12.39 2.11
N PHE A 188 0.38 -11.92 1.63
CA PHE A 188 0.26 -10.51 1.28
C PHE A 188 -0.93 -9.81 1.94
N ILE A 189 -0.73 -8.52 2.25
CA ILE A 189 -1.76 -7.58 2.70
C ILE A 189 -2.20 -6.78 1.49
N PRO A 190 -3.43 -6.97 0.99
CA PRO A 190 -3.99 -6.18 -0.10
C PRO A 190 -4.52 -4.83 0.41
N GLY A 191 -4.73 -3.88 -0.49
CA GLY A 191 -5.42 -2.63 -0.18
C GLY A 191 -6.88 -2.82 0.24
N HIS A 192 -7.53 -3.86 -0.23
CA HIS A 192 -8.92 -4.20 0.10
C HIS A 192 -9.12 -5.69 0.30
N GLY A 193 -10.06 -6.04 1.19
CA GLY A 193 -10.47 -7.43 1.40
C GLY A 193 -9.47 -8.26 2.20
N PRO A 194 -9.60 -9.59 2.15
CA PRO A 194 -8.79 -10.48 2.97
C PRO A 194 -7.39 -10.71 2.40
N MET A 195 -6.46 -11.05 3.27
CA MET A 195 -5.13 -11.54 2.91
C MET A 195 -5.21 -12.86 2.12
N SER A 196 -4.17 -13.12 1.34
CA SER A 196 -3.95 -14.39 0.65
C SER A 196 -2.45 -14.72 0.61
N THR A 197 -2.06 -15.75 -0.13
CA THR A 197 -0.65 -16.11 -0.34
C THR A 197 -0.31 -16.10 -1.83
N ILE A 198 0.96 -15.88 -2.12
CA ILE A 198 1.46 -15.88 -3.51
C ILE A 198 1.19 -17.23 -4.19
N GLY A 199 1.40 -18.33 -3.47
CA GLY A 199 1.13 -19.66 -4.02
C GLY A 199 -0.34 -19.91 -4.35
N HIS A 200 -1.25 -19.43 -3.50
CA HIS A 200 -2.69 -19.53 -3.77
C HIS A 200 -3.07 -18.77 -5.04
N GLU A 201 -2.62 -17.51 -5.16
CA GLU A 201 -2.97 -16.67 -6.31
C GLU A 201 -2.31 -17.18 -7.61
N ARG A 202 -1.05 -17.63 -7.54
CA ARG A 202 -0.37 -18.25 -8.69
C ARG A 202 -1.18 -19.44 -9.23
N ALA A 203 -1.76 -20.24 -8.36
CA ALA A 203 -2.51 -21.43 -8.73
C ALA A 203 -3.96 -21.16 -9.14
N ASN A 204 -4.62 -20.16 -8.56
CA ASN A 204 -6.08 -20.06 -8.62
C ASN A 204 -6.62 -18.71 -9.10
N ASN A 205 -5.83 -17.63 -9.08
CA ASN A 205 -6.30 -16.32 -9.50
C ASN A 205 -6.59 -16.30 -11.01
N PRO A 206 -7.81 -15.99 -11.45
CA PRO A 206 -8.21 -16.10 -12.86
C PRO A 206 -7.46 -15.14 -13.80
N PHE A 207 -6.90 -14.05 -13.27
CA PHE A 207 -6.19 -13.04 -14.06
C PHE A 207 -4.73 -13.39 -14.33
N VAL A 208 -4.10 -14.20 -13.48
CA VAL A 208 -2.64 -14.40 -13.50
C VAL A 208 -2.20 -15.86 -13.49
N SER A 209 -3.10 -16.81 -13.22
CA SER A 209 -2.78 -18.25 -13.16
C SER A 209 -2.57 -18.91 -14.54
N GLY A 210 -2.90 -18.22 -15.64
CA GLY A 210 -2.84 -18.79 -16.99
C GLY A 210 -3.92 -19.84 -17.30
N LYS A 211 -4.90 -20.03 -16.40
CA LYS A 211 -5.97 -21.04 -16.59
C LYS A 211 -7.12 -20.58 -17.48
N HIS A 212 -7.11 -19.33 -17.91
CA HIS A 212 -8.14 -18.70 -18.75
C HIS A 212 -7.50 -17.95 -19.94
N GLY A 213 -6.54 -18.60 -20.61
CA GLY A 213 -5.98 -18.17 -21.89
C GLY A 213 -6.61 -18.95 -23.03
#